data_52e27803a37e5b940d1e9afe19c6dc6b
#
_entry.id   52e27803a37e5b940d1e9afe19c6dc6b
#
_cell.length_a   1.000
_cell.length_b   1.000
_cell.length_c   1.000
_cell.angle_alpha   90.00
_cell.angle_beta   90.00
_cell.angle_gamma   90.00
#
_symmetry.space_group_name_H-M   'P 1'
#
loop_
_entity.id
_entity.type
_entity.pdbx_description
1 polymer ?
#
loop_
_entity_poly.entity_id
_entity_poly.type
_entity_poly.pdbx_seq_one_letter_code
_entity_poly.pdbx_strand_id
1 'polypeptide(L)'
;LKQIGGLATFISQFLIQFFRIPLIGSLVTALIGGISGWLFWLTLRKIHPALYLMPLAFLPILFQYLYLMKDSYHYEGLIAMLFWSLALNVYSYSARRFNWTYRTLIGCLLPPGLFYTMGSVAILFALSILLFDVLQKCERWYASFIPLLLLLIVGSLCVLGGSKPDYDYVFWMKDYVEYFIELEPFYGFSWQVALLVMLLFFLSRYLDHIKAYLKALVAVALPVSYTHLTLPTKLEV
;
A
#
# COMPACT_ATOMS: atom_id res chain seq x y z
N LEU A 1 3.84 -3.71 -21.50
CA LEU A 1 2.76 -4.60 -21.00
C LEU A 1 3.09 -6.10 -21.07
N LYS A 2 4.19 -6.49 -21.73
CA LYS A 2 4.63 -7.91 -21.77
C LYS A 2 5.37 -8.38 -20.51
N GLN A 3 5.79 -7.44 -19.67
CA GLN A 3 6.51 -7.73 -18.41
C GLN A 3 5.57 -7.62 -17.21
N ILE A 4 5.83 -8.43 -16.19
CA ILE A 4 5.13 -8.37 -14.90
C ILE A 4 5.39 -7.00 -14.26
N GLY A 5 4.33 -6.30 -13.83
CA GLY A 5 4.42 -4.92 -13.35
C GLY A 5 4.42 -3.85 -14.45
N GLY A 6 4.33 -4.25 -15.72
CA GLY A 6 4.48 -3.34 -16.86
C GLY A 6 3.45 -2.20 -16.94
N LEU A 7 2.29 -2.35 -16.30
CA LEU A 7 1.32 -1.25 -16.22
C LEU A 7 1.77 -0.16 -15.24
N ALA A 8 2.35 -0.54 -14.10
CA ALA A 8 2.91 0.42 -13.15
C ALA A 8 4.04 1.22 -13.81
N THR A 9 4.96 0.53 -14.50
CA THR A 9 6.04 1.17 -15.27
C THR A 9 5.51 2.12 -16.33
N PHE A 10 4.51 1.71 -17.12
CA PHE A 10 3.92 2.56 -18.15
C PHE A 10 3.30 3.82 -17.57
N ILE A 11 2.50 3.70 -16.50
CA ILE A 11 1.84 4.84 -15.86
C ILE A 11 2.89 5.76 -15.22
N SER A 12 3.91 5.20 -14.55
CA SER A 12 4.96 5.99 -13.91
C SER A 12 5.76 6.81 -14.93
N GLN A 13 6.19 6.19 -16.03
CA GLN A 13 6.90 6.86 -17.10
C GLN A 13 6.07 7.97 -17.76
N PHE A 14 4.77 7.74 -17.92
CA PHE A 14 3.86 8.78 -18.41
C PHE A 14 3.77 9.96 -17.42
N LEU A 15 3.64 9.68 -16.13
CA LEU A 15 3.50 10.73 -15.10
C LEU A 15 4.80 11.51 -14.86
N ILE A 16 5.96 10.85 -14.96
CA ILE A 16 7.27 11.50 -14.83
C ILE A 16 7.45 12.64 -15.86
N GLN A 17 6.80 12.58 -17.00
CA GLN A 17 6.84 13.66 -18.00
C GLN A 17 6.33 15.00 -17.44
N PHE A 18 5.39 14.96 -16.49
CA PHE A 18 4.87 16.17 -15.83
C PHE A 18 5.87 16.81 -14.84
N PHE A 19 6.91 16.08 -14.42
CA PHE A 19 7.96 16.62 -13.54
C PHE A 19 8.86 17.63 -14.24
N ARG A 20 8.78 17.75 -15.56
CA ARG A 20 9.43 18.84 -16.29
C ARG A 20 8.97 20.22 -15.79
N ILE A 21 7.76 20.30 -15.24
CA ILE A 21 7.24 21.50 -14.57
C ILE A 21 7.09 21.12 -13.09
N PRO A 22 7.98 21.59 -12.19
CA PRO A 22 8.02 21.13 -10.78
C PRO A 22 6.70 21.25 -10.04
N LEU A 23 5.95 22.33 -10.28
CA LEU A 23 4.65 22.56 -9.66
C LEU A 23 3.61 21.50 -10.08
N ILE A 24 3.60 21.10 -11.36
CA ILE A 24 2.66 20.09 -11.86
C ILE A 24 3.06 18.71 -11.34
N GLY A 25 4.36 18.38 -11.36
CA GLY A 25 4.87 17.11 -10.83
C GLY A 25 4.54 16.93 -9.35
N SER A 26 4.77 17.96 -8.52
CA SER A 26 4.46 17.92 -7.09
C SER A 26 2.94 17.79 -6.83
N LEU A 27 2.11 18.48 -7.60
CA LEU A 27 0.66 18.41 -7.50
C LEU A 27 0.15 17.01 -7.87
N VAL A 28 0.65 16.41 -8.95
CA VAL A 28 0.30 15.05 -9.37
C VAL A 28 0.67 14.05 -8.27
N THR A 29 1.88 14.15 -7.72
CA THR A 29 2.35 13.28 -6.63
C THR A 29 1.47 13.43 -5.39
N ALA A 30 1.15 14.66 -4.99
CA ALA A 30 0.28 14.93 -3.85
C ALA A 30 -1.14 14.39 -4.06
N LEU A 31 -1.69 14.51 -5.27
CA LEU A 31 -3.01 13.95 -5.61
C LEU A 31 -3.02 12.42 -5.51
N ILE A 32 -2.02 11.74 -6.07
CA ILE A 32 -1.93 10.28 -6.02
C ILE A 32 -1.87 9.80 -4.58
N GLY A 33 -1.01 10.40 -3.77
CA GLY A 33 -0.90 10.04 -2.35
C GLY A 33 -2.16 10.38 -1.56
N GLY A 34 -2.76 11.54 -1.82
CA GLY A 34 -4.02 11.96 -1.20
C GLY A 34 -5.17 10.99 -1.49
N ILE A 35 -5.33 10.59 -2.76
CA ILE A 35 -6.33 9.60 -3.18
C ILE A 35 -6.04 8.23 -2.56
N SER A 36 -4.77 7.79 -2.54
CA SER A 36 -4.38 6.52 -1.94
C SER A 36 -4.70 6.47 -0.45
N GLY A 37 -4.33 7.51 0.31
CA GLY A 37 -4.65 7.62 1.74
C GLY A 37 -6.15 7.68 2.01
N TRP A 38 -6.89 8.41 1.17
CA TRP A 38 -8.35 8.48 1.26
C TRP A 38 -9.02 7.12 1.00
N LEU A 39 -8.62 6.39 -0.03
CA LEU A 39 -9.13 5.04 -0.32
C LEU A 39 -8.80 4.07 0.81
N PHE A 40 -7.60 4.15 1.35
CA PHE A 40 -7.22 3.33 2.51
C PHE A 40 -8.05 3.68 3.73
N TRP A 41 -8.27 4.97 4.01
CA TRP A 41 -9.19 5.41 5.06
C TRP A 41 -10.60 4.85 4.89
N LEU A 42 -11.16 4.86 3.68
CA LEU A 42 -12.48 4.28 3.41
C LEU A 42 -12.54 2.79 3.75
N THR A 43 -11.45 2.06 3.58
CA THR A 43 -11.36 0.66 4.00
C THR A 43 -11.28 0.53 5.52
N LEU A 44 -10.42 1.31 6.16
CA LEU A 44 -10.23 1.30 7.62
C LEU A 44 -11.50 1.70 8.37
N ARG A 45 -12.27 2.66 7.86
CA ARG A 45 -13.58 3.06 8.38
C ARG A 45 -14.57 1.90 8.47
N LYS A 46 -14.41 0.88 7.64
CA LYS A 46 -15.22 -0.34 7.71
C LYS A 46 -14.82 -1.23 8.90
N ILE A 47 -13.58 -1.14 9.36
CA ILE A 47 -13.11 -1.83 10.58
C ILE A 47 -13.60 -1.06 11.82
N HIS A 48 -13.29 0.23 11.89
CA HIS A 48 -13.68 1.11 12.98
C HIS A 48 -13.95 2.54 12.49
N PRO A 49 -15.16 3.08 12.66
CA PRO A 49 -15.57 4.37 12.09
C PRO A 49 -15.13 5.58 12.94
N ALA A 50 -13.90 5.59 13.45
CA ALA A 50 -13.38 6.66 14.28
C ALA A 50 -12.66 7.73 13.45
N LEU A 51 -13.27 8.91 13.30
CA LEU A 51 -12.74 9.99 12.46
C LEU A 51 -11.36 10.49 12.92
N TYR A 52 -11.10 10.49 14.23
CA TYR A 52 -9.80 10.92 14.78
C TYR A 52 -8.61 10.03 14.35
N LEU A 53 -8.88 8.83 13.85
CA LEU A 53 -7.85 7.92 13.34
C LEU A 53 -7.54 8.15 11.85
N MET A 54 -8.27 9.05 11.18
CA MET A 54 -8.08 9.34 9.75
C MET A 54 -6.61 9.67 9.40
N PRO A 55 -5.86 10.47 10.16
CA PRO A 55 -4.46 10.77 9.83
C PRO A 55 -3.57 9.55 9.77
N LEU A 56 -3.86 8.49 10.56
CA LEU A 56 -3.08 7.25 10.53
C LEU A 56 -3.17 6.52 9.18
N ALA A 57 -4.26 6.70 8.45
CA ALA A 57 -4.42 6.11 7.13
C ALA A 57 -3.41 6.67 6.10
N PHE A 58 -2.87 7.85 6.34
CA PHE A 58 -1.88 8.48 5.47
C PHE A 58 -0.43 8.07 5.81
N LEU A 59 -0.17 7.44 6.96
CA LEU A 59 1.18 7.04 7.36
C LEU A 59 1.90 6.17 6.32
N PRO A 60 1.29 5.10 5.75
CA PRO A 60 1.97 4.31 4.72
C PRO A 60 2.40 5.14 3.52
N ILE A 61 1.58 6.12 3.13
CA ILE A 61 1.85 7.00 2.00
C ILE A 61 2.96 8.00 2.33
N LEU A 62 3.02 8.51 3.57
CA LEU A 62 4.11 9.37 4.01
C LEU A 62 5.45 8.63 3.97
N PHE A 63 5.50 7.36 4.40
CA PHE A 63 6.70 6.54 4.26
C PHE A 63 7.07 6.30 2.79
N GLN A 64 6.06 6.15 1.92
CA GLN A 64 6.30 6.04 0.48
C GLN A 64 6.92 7.31 -0.10
N TYR A 65 6.51 8.49 0.36
CA TYR A 65 7.14 9.76 -0.03
C TYR A 65 8.59 9.87 0.46
N LEU A 66 8.91 9.36 1.64
CA LEU A 66 10.30 9.32 2.12
C LEU A 66 11.18 8.45 1.21
N TYR A 67 10.64 7.37 0.65
CA TYR A 67 11.37 6.56 -0.34
C TYR A 67 11.55 7.29 -1.67
N LEU A 68 10.55 8.03 -2.14
CA LEU A 68 10.64 8.82 -3.36
C LEU A 68 11.70 9.93 -3.30
N MET A 69 12.14 10.31 -2.08
CA MET A 69 13.26 11.24 -1.89
C MET A 69 14.62 10.59 -2.15
N LYS A 70 14.69 9.29 -2.28
CA LYS A 70 15.90 8.54 -2.62
C LYS A 70 15.97 8.35 -4.13
N ASP A 71 17.10 8.69 -4.74
CA ASP A 71 17.31 8.61 -6.21
C ASP A 71 17.13 7.19 -6.76
N SER A 72 17.31 6.18 -5.90
CA SER A 72 17.19 4.77 -6.24
C SER A 72 15.76 4.23 -6.27
N TYR A 73 14.76 5.01 -5.85
CA TYR A 73 13.39 4.51 -5.73
C TYR A 73 12.55 4.97 -6.92
N HIS A 74 11.90 4.02 -7.57
CA HIS A 74 11.08 4.29 -8.74
C HIS A 74 9.68 4.79 -8.38
N TYR A 75 9.16 5.72 -9.18
CA TYR A 75 7.81 6.28 -9.02
C TYR A 75 6.69 5.23 -9.10
N GLU A 76 7.02 4.06 -9.66
CA GLU A 76 6.14 2.89 -9.78
C GLU A 76 5.57 2.43 -8.45
N GLY A 77 6.36 2.51 -7.37
CA GLY A 77 5.91 2.12 -6.03
C GLY A 77 4.75 2.96 -5.51
N LEU A 78 4.71 4.26 -5.82
CA LEU A 78 3.58 5.12 -5.45
C LEU A 78 2.31 4.76 -6.23
N ILE A 79 2.46 4.45 -7.52
CA ILE A 79 1.35 3.98 -8.36
C ILE A 79 0.82 2.63 -7.86
N ALA A 80 1.73 1.72 -7.52
CA ALA A 80 1.38 0.42 -6.95
C ALA A 80 0.58 0.56 -5.65
N MET A 81 0.95 1.49 -4.76
CA MET A 81 0.20 1.79 -3.52
C MET A 81 -1.19 2.36 -3.79
N LEU A 82 -1.35 3.17 -4.83
CA LEU A 82 -2.68 3.64 -5.26
C LEU A 82 -3.58 2.47 -5.68
N PHE A 83 -3.07 1.58 -6.53
CA PHE A 83 -3.84 0.43 -7.00
C PHE A 83 -4.10 -0.59 -5.89
N TRP A 84 -3.16 -0.76 -4.96
CA TRP A 84 -3.38 -1.55 -3.75
C TRP A 84 -4.54 -1.01 -2.92
N SER A 85 -4.55 0.29 -2.62
CA SER A 85 -5.61 0.91 -1.81
C SER A 85 -6.98 0.87 -2.52
N LEU A 86 -7.00 1.03 -3.84
CA LEU A 86 -8.20 0.89 -4.66
C LEU A 86 -8.74 -0.54 -4.62
N ALA A 87 -7.89 -1.53 -4.89
CA ALA A 87 -8.27 -2.95 -4.87
C ALA A 87 -8.76 -3.39 -3.48
N LEU A 88 -8.08 -2.93 -2.42
CA LEU A 88 -8.49 -3.21 -1.04
C LEU A 88 -9.86 -2.59 -0.71
N ASN A 89 -10.14 -1.40 -1.23
CA ASN A 89 -11.45 -0.78 -1.08
C ASN A 89 -12.55 -1.56 -1.80
N VAL A 90 -12.29 -1.99 -3.04
CA VAL A 90 -13.20 -2.84 -3.82
C VAL A 90 -13.45 -4.16 -3.10
N TYR A 91 -12.39 -4.83 -2.64
CA TYR A 91 -12.52 -6.08 -1.89
C TYR A 91 -13.33 -5.90 -0.60
N SER A 92 -13.02 -4.90 0.19
CA SER A 92 -13.70 -4.63 1.45
C SER A 92 -15.18 -4.24 1.29
N TYR A 93 -15.55 -3.65 0.15
CA TYR A 93 -16.95 -3.43 -0.23
C TYR A 93 -17.64 -4.75 -0.57
N SER A 94 -17.00 -5.58 -1.37
CA SER A 94 -17.50 -6.90 -1.77
C SER A 94 -17.67 -7.83 -0.56
N ALA A 95 -16.72 -7.82 0.37
CA ALA A 95 -16.74 -8.64 1.58
C ALA A 95 -17.96 -8.38 2.48
N ARG A 96 -18.53 -7.19 2.42
CA ARG A 96 -19.74 -6.83 3.20
C ARG A 96 -21.04 -7.10 2.46
N ARG A 97 -21.03 -7.14 1.14
CA ARG A 97 -22.25 -7.19 0.32
C ARG A 97 -22.56 -8.59 -0.23
N PHE A 98 -21.54 -9.38 -0.46
CA PHE A 98 -21.66 -10.67 -1.13
C PHE A 98 -21.40 -11.84 -0.19
N ASN A 99 -21.94 -13.01 -0.56
CA ASN A 99 -21.69 -14.27 0.13
C ASN A 99 -20.18 -14.62 0.11
N TRP A 100 -19.78 -15.50 1.03
CA TRP A 100 -18.39 -15.93 1.17
C TRP A 100 -17.78 -16.47 -0.13
N THR A 101 -18.57 -17.14 -0.99
CA THR A 101 -18.12 -17.70 -2.27
C THR A 101 -17.66 -16.61 -3.24
N TYR A 102 -18.47 -15.57 -3.44
CA TYR A 102 -18.11 -14.43 -4.30
C TYR A 102 -16.94 -13.64 -3.73
N ARG A 103 -16.90 -13.48 -2.41
CA ARG A 103 -15.77 -12.82 -1.74
C ARG A 103 -14.46 -13.57 -2.00
N THR A 104 -14.45 -14.91 -1.82
CA THR A 104 -13.28 -15.74 -2.08
C THR A 104 -12.87 -15.69 -3.56
N LEU A 105 -13.85 -15.72 -4.48
CA LEU A 105 -13.58 -15.62 -5.92
C LEU A 105 -12.92 -14.28 -6.27
N ILE A 106 -13.44 -13.16 -5.77
CA ILE A 106 -12.83 -11.84 -5.94
C ILE A 106 -11.43 -11.81 -5.31
N GLY A 107 -11.29 -12.38 -4.11
CA GLY A 107 -10.01 -12.50 -3.41
C GLY A 107 -8.98 -13.33 -4.17
N CYS A 108 -9.39 -14.34 -4.93
CA CYS A 108 -8.49 -15.15 -5.76
C CYS A 108 -8.14 -14.48 -7.10
N LEU A 109 -9.02 -13.66 -7.65
CA LEU A 109 -8.81 -13.02 -8.95
C LEU A 109 -7.94 -11.76 -8.86
N LEU A 110 -8.15 -10.94 -7.82
CA LEU A 110 -7.47 -9.65 -7.68
C LEU A 110 -5.94 -9.76 -7.45
N PRO A 111 -5.41 -10.64 -6.57
CA PRO A 111 -3.97 -10.70 -6.32
C PRO A 111 -3.15 -11.07 -7.57
N PRO A 112 -3.49 -12.10 -8.36
CA PRO A 112 -2.79 -12.39 -9.62
C PRO A 112 -2.90 -11.25 -10.63
N GLY A 113 -4.07 -10.62 -10.71
CA GLY A 113 -4.29 -9.44 -11.56
C GLY A 113 -3.39 -8.27 -11.16
N LEU A 114 -3.31 -7.96 -9.87
CA LEU A 114 -2.41 -6.94 -9.34
C LEU A 114 -0.93 -7.32 -9.53
N PHE A 115 -0.57 -8.60 -9.35
CA PHE A 115 0.78 -9.06 -9.56
C PHE A 115 1.23 -8.84 -11.01
N TYR A 116 0.39 -9.22 -11.97
CA TYR A 116 0.69 -9.04 -13.39
C TYR A 116 0.77 -7.56 -13.79
N THR A 117 -0.10 -6.71 -13.25
CA THR A 117 -0.20 -5.30 -13.63
C THR A 117 0.75 -4.39 -12.85
N MET A 118 0.86 -4.58 -11.54
CA MET A 118 1.56 -3.69 -10.60
C MET A 118 2.81 -4.30 -9.99
N GLY A 119 2.99 -5.63 -10.05
CA GLY A 119 4.16 -6.31 -9.48
C GLY A 119 3.99 -6.72 -8.01
N SER A 120 5.05 -6.57 -7.23
CA SER A 120 5.18 -7.13 -5.86
C SER A 120 4.15 -6.62 -4.85
N VAL A 121 3.50 -5.47 -5.08
CA VAL A 121 2.43 -4.95 -4.18
C VAL A 121 1.25 -5.92 -4.01
N ALA A 122 1.12 -6.90 -4.90
CA ALA A 122 0.11 -7.94 -4.79
C ALA A 122 0.24 -8.77 -3.49
N ILE A 123 1.48 -8.95 -2.95
CA ILE A 123 1.68 -9.64 -1.68
C ILE A 123 1.11 -8.82 -0.51
N LEU A 124 1.33 -7.51 -0.51
CA LEU A 124 0.72 -6.61 0.47
C LEU A 124 -0.81 -6.70 0.40
N PHE A 125 -1.37 -6.78 -0.81
CA PHE A 125 -2.80 -6.90 -1.02
C PHE A 125 -3.34 -8.23 -0.46
N ALA A 126 -2.69 -9.36 -0.73
CA ALA A 126 -3.08 -10.67 -0.22
C ALA A 126 -3.03 -10.73 1.32
N LEU A 127 -1.98 -10.17 1.93
CA LEU A 127 -1.87 -10.05 3.38
C LEU A 127 -2.95 -9.12 3.95
N SER A 128 -3.26 -8.01 3.26
CA SER A 128 -4.30 -7.07 3.69
C SER A 128 -5.70 -7.69 3.65
N ILE A 129 -6.00 -8.51 2.65
CA ILE A 129 -7.26 -9.30 2.58
C ILE A 129 -7.37 -10.23 3.78
N LEU A 130 -6.32 -11.02 4.01
CA LEU A 130 -6.30 -11.98 5.12
C LEU A 130 -6.52 -11.25 6.45
N LEU A 131 -5.77 -10.17 6.68
CA LEU A 131 -5.89 -9.37 7.90
C LEU A 131 -7.29 -8.76 8.02
N PHE A 132 -7.85 -8.21 6.94
CA PHE A 132 -9.19 -7.63 6.94
C PHE A 132 -10.25 -8.67 7.31
N ASP A 133 -10.22 -9.86 6.74
CA ASP A 133 -11.20 -10.91 6.99
C ASP A 133 -11.10 -11.48 8.40
N VAL A 134 -9.88 -11.62 8.93
CA VAL A 134 -9.66 -12.01 10.33
C VAL A 134 -10.22 -10.95 11.28
N LEU A 135 -9.89 -9.67 11.04
CA LEU A 135 -10.29 -8.55 11.90
C LEU A 135 -11.80 -8.30 11.89
N GLN A 136 -12.45 -8.54 10.75
CA GLN A 136 -13.91 -8.42 10.62
C GLN A 136 -14.66 -9.67 11.08
N LYS A 137 -13.94 -10.74 11.48
CA LYS A 137 -14.53 -12.04 11.81
C LYS A 137 -15.49 -12.53 10.72
N CYS A 138 -15.09 -12.36 9.46
CA CYS A 138 -15.89 -12.75 8.33
C CYS A 138 -16.16 -14.27 8.37
N GLU A 139 -17.34 -14.66 7.87
CA GLU A 139 -17.64 -16.08 7.71
C GLU A 139 -16.55 -16.75 6.86
N ARG A 140 -16.01 -17.87 7.35
CA ARG A 140 -14.94 -18.64 6.69
C ARG A 140 -13.70 -17.78 6.34
N TRP A 141 -13.25 -16.95 7.29
CA TRP A 141 -12.05 -16.10 7.13
C TRP A 141 -10.82 -16.88 6.66
N TYR A 142 -10.73 -18.17 7.02
CA TYR A 142 -9.64 -19.07 6.58
C TYR A 142 -9.58 -19.24 5.05
N ALA A 143 -10.69 -19.01 4.33
CA ALA A 143 -10.67 -19.04 2.86
C ALA A 143 -9.76 -17.96 2.26
N SER A 144 -9.44 -16.91 3.00
CA SER A 144 -8.52 -15.84 2.57
C SER A 144 -7.05 -16.26 2.54
N PHE A 145 -6.70 -17.45 3.04
CA PHE A 145 -5.41 -18.07 2.78
C PHE A 145 -5.25 -18.55 1.33
N ILE A 146 -6.35 -18.87 0.64
CA ILE A 146 -6.31 -19.35 -0.75
C ILE A 146 -5.70 -18.30 -1.70
N PRO A 147 -6.12 -17.02 -1.69
CA PRO A 147 -5.48 -15.96 -2.45
C PRO A 147 -3.97 -15.83 -2.18
N LEU A 148 -3.57 -15.92 -0.92
CA LEU A 148 -2.16 -15.84 -0.53
C LEU A 148 -1.36 -17.01 -1.08
N LEU A 149 -1.85 -18.24 -0.91
CA LEU A 149 -1.20 -19.44 -1.46
C LEU A 149 -1.12 -19.40 -2.98
N LEU A 150 -2.19 -18.99 -3.65
CA LEU A 150 -2.21 -18.84 -5.10
C LEU A 150 -1.13 -17.85 -5.57
N LEU A 151 -1.01 -16.72 -4.89
CA LEU A 151 0.00 -15.72 -5.22
C LEU A 151 1.43 -16.24 -4.97
N LEU A 152 1.66 -16.97 -3.88
CA LEU A 152 2.96 -17.60 -3.59
C LEU A 152 3.34 -18.60 -4.69
N ILE A 153 2.38 -19.41 -5.15
CA ILE A 153 2.61 -20.36 -6.26
C ILE A 153 2.92 -19.61 -7.56
N VAL A 154 2.10 -18.63 -7.93
CA VAL A 154 2.31 -17.84 -9.16
C VAL A 154 3.66 -17.10 -9.12
N GLY A 155 3.99 -16.47 -7.99
CA GLY A 155 5.27 -15.79 -7.80
C GLY A 155 6.47 -16.74 -7.92
N SER A 156 6.38 -17.93 -7.29
CA SER A 156 7.44 -18.95 -7.38
C SER A 156 7.59 -19.47 -8.81
N LEU A 157 6.51 -19.69 -9.53
CA LEU A 157 6.57 -20.08 -10.95
C LEU A 157 7.21 -19.00 -11.82
N CYS A 158 7.01 -17.73 -11.51
CA CYS A 158 7.65 -16.63 -12.22
C CYS A 158 9.17 -16.60 -12.02
N VAL A 159 9.66 -16.91 -10.81
CA VAL A 159 11.09 -17.01 -10.53
C VAL A 159 11.68 -18.24 -11.23
N LEU A 160 11.07 -19.41 -11.08
CA LEU A 160 11.52 -20.65 -11.70
C LEU A 160 11.48 -20.60 -13.25
N GLY A 161 10.50 -19.89 -13.80
CA GLY A 161 10.35 -19.67 -15.24
C GLY A 161 11.24 -18.55 -15.81
N GLY A 162 12.09 -17.92 -14.97
CA GLY A 162 13.00 -16.85 -15.39
C GLY A 162 12.33 -15.52 -15.73
N SER A 163 11.05 -15.35 -15.40
CA SER A 163 10.31 -14.09 -15.61
C SER A 163 10.68 -13.01 -14.59
N LYS A 164 11.19 -13.40 -13.43
CA LYS A 164 11.75 -12.55 -12.38
C LYS A 164 13.09 -13.12 -11.93
N PRO A 165 14.10 -12.27 -11.62
CA PRO A 165 15.44 -12.72 -11.32
C PRO A 165 15.55 -13.48 -10.00
N ASP A 166 14.82 -13.08 -8.98
CA ASP A 166 14.80 -13.73 -7.67
C ASP A 166 13.51 -13.45 -6.89
N TYR A 167 13.35 -14.08 -5.70
CA TYR A 167 12.19 -13.95 -4.84
C TYR A 167 12.01 -12.54 -4.26
N ASP A 168 13.07 -11.76 -4.14
CA ASP A 168 12.99 -10.40 -3.62
C ASP A 168 12.21 -9.48 -4.55
N TYR A 169 12.32 -9.70 -5.87
CA TYR A 169 11.52 -8.97 -6.86
C TYR A 169 10.03 -9.32 -6.80
N VAL A 170 9.69 -10.50 -6.32
CA VAL A 170 8.30 -10.95 -6.20
C VAL A 170 7.67 -10.49 -4.90
N PHE A 171 8.41 -10.55 -3.79
CA PHE A 171 7.83 -10.44 -2.44
C PHE A 171 8.28 -9.21 -1.64
N TRP A 172 9.39 -8.53 -2.00
CA TRP A 172 10.01 -7.49 -1.17
C TRP A 172 10.22 -6.14 -1.84
N MET A 173 9.35 -5.75 -2.75
CA MET A 173 9.40 -4.42 -3.40
C MET A 173 10.63 -4.15 -4.27
N LYS A 174 11.52 -5.11 -4.51
CA LYS A 174 12.72 -4.91 -5.32
C LYS A 174 12.38 -4.47 -6.76
N ASP A 175 11.15 -4.75 -7.22
CA ASP A 175 10.61 -4.24 -8.49
C ASP A 175 10.59 -2.71 -8.60
N TYR A 176 10.57 -2.01 -7.46
CA TYR A 176 10.42 -0.54 -7.42
C TYR A 176 11.73 0.16 -7.06
N VAL A 177 12.86 -0.55 -7.06
CA VAL A 177 14.17 -0.05 -6.65
C VAL A 177 15.19 -0.37 -7.74
N GLU A 178 16.17 0.51 -7.97
CA GLU A 178 17.25 0.26 -8.92
C GLU A 178 18.13 -0.93 -8.53
N TYR A 179 18.57 -1.66 -9.55
CA TYR A 179 19.25 -2.95 -9.43
C TYR A 179 20.61 -2.88 -8.69
N PHE A 180 21.29 -1.73 -8.71
CA PHE A 180 22.69 -1.60 -8.29
C PHE A 180 22.90 -1.13 -6.85
N ILE A 181 21.83 -0.95 -6.07
CA ILE A 181 21.93 -0.42 -4.71
C ILE A 181 21.77 -1.54 -3.70
N GLU A 182 22.70 -1.58 -2.73
CA GLU A 182 22.56 -2.43 -1.57
C GLU A 182 21.21 -2.17 -0.91
N LEU A 183 20.41 -3.24 -0.81
CA LEU A 183 19.06 -3.16 -0.24
C LEU A 183 19.16 -2.76 1.24
N GLU A 184 18.78 -1.54 1.54
CA GLU A 184 18.50 -1.19 2.92
C GLU A 184 17.35 -2.07 3.44
N PRO A 185 17.46 -2.63 4.67
CA PRO A 185 16.50 -3.61 5.20
C PRO A 185 15.05 -3.09 5.38
N PHE A 186 14.79 -1.83 5.04
CA PHE A 186 13.52 -1.15 5.31
C PHE A 186 12.69 -0.77 4.08
N TYR A 187 13.00 -1.25 2.88
CA TYR A 187 12.19 -0.92 1.68
C TYR A 187 10.71 -1.34 1.79
N GLY A 188 10.43 -2.41 2.52
CA GLY A 188 9.05 -2.83 2.81
C GLY A 188 8.38 -2.11 3.98
N PHE A 189 8.99 -1.10 4.59
CA PHE A 189 8.48 -0.50 5.82
C PHE A 189 7.11 0.17 5.64
N SER A 190 6.85 0.79 4.50
CA SER A 190 5.52 1.33 4.17
C SER A 190 4.42 0.26 4.19
N TRP A 191 4.74 -0.97 3.79
CA TRP A 191 3.82 -2.10 3.83
C TRP A 191 3.56 -2.59 5.26
N GLN A 192 4.63 -2.68 6.06
CA GLN A 192 4.52 -3.03 7.48
C GLN A 192 3.68 -2.00 8.22
N VAL A 193 3.88 -0.70 7.94
CA VAL A 193 3.07 0.38 8.50
C VAL A 193 1.61 0.25 8.06
N ALA A 194 1.32 -0.10 6.81
CA ALA A 194 -0.05 -0.29 6.35
C ALA A 194 -0.77 -1.41 7.12
N LEU A 195 -0.10 -2.55 7.29
CA LEU A 195 -0.64 -3.67 8.06
C LEU A 195 -0.78 -3.33 9.56
N LEU A 196 0.21 -2.62 10.13
CA LEU A 196 0.16 -2.16 11.51
C LEU A 196 -1.01 -1.19 11.74
N VAL A 197 -1.23 -0.24 10.84
CA VAL A 197 -2.38 0.70 10.91
C VAL A 197 -3.70 -0.05 10.88
N MET A 198 -3.86 -1.06 10.03
CA MET A 198 -5.06 -1.91 10.03
C MET A 198 -5.27 -2.58 11.39
N LEU A 199 -4.22 -3.13 11.98
CA LEU A 199 -4.26 -3.76 13.31
C LEU A 199 -4.61 -2.75 14.41
N LEU A 200 -4.03 -1.54 14.38
CA LEU A 200 -4.34 -0.47 15.33
C LEU A 200 -5.81 -0.02 15.27
N PHE A 201 -6.40 0.05 14.08
CA PHE A 201 -7.83 0.32 13.92
C PHE A 201 -8.70 -0.77 14.53
N PHE A 202 -8.29 -2.02 14.42
CA PHE A 202 -8.99 -3.10 15.09
C PHE A 202 -8.85 -3.03 16.60
N LEU A 203 -7.63 -2.88 17.12
CA LEU A 203 -7.38 -2.78 18.56
C LEU A 203 -8.08 -1.58 19.20
N SER A 204 -8.15 -0.45 18.49
CA SER A 204 -8.86 0.73 18.97
C SER A 204 -10.36 0.50 19.16
N ARG A 205 -10.93 -0.52 18.54
CA ARG A 205 -12.34 -0.91 18.72
C ARG A 205 -12.59 -1.58 20.08
N TYR A 206 -11.59 -2.31 20.61
CA TYR A 206 -11.76 -3.18 21.77
C TYR A 206 -11.12 -2.63 23.04
N LEU A 207 -10.11 -1.76 22.92
CA LEU A 207 -9.30 -1.31 24.05
C LEU A 207 -9.41 0.20 24.23
N ASP A 208 -10.17 0.64 25.25
CA ASP A 208 -10.37 2.07 25.51
C ASP A 208 -9.08 2.82 25.83
N HIS A 209 -8.12 2.17 26.50
CA HIS A 209 -6.80 2.74 26.77
C HIS A 209 -6.03 3.05 25.47
N ILE A 210 -6.07 2.17 24.48
CA ILE A 210 -5.44 2.39 23.17
C ILE A 210 -6.05 3.60 22.46
N LYS A 211 -7.37 3.83 22.60
CA LYS A 211 -8.02 5.03 22.04
C LYS A 211 -7.40 6.32 22.55
N ALA A 212 -7.05 6.39 23.84
CA ALA A 212 -6.42 7.56 24.43
C ALA A 212 -4.99 7.77 23.89
N TYR A 213 -4.18 6.72 23.82
CA TYR A 213 -2.83 6.78 23.25
C TYR A 213 -2.84 7.12 21.76
N LEU A 214 -3.75 6.56 20.97
CA LEU A 214 -3.88 6.87 19.56
C LEU A 214 -4.32 8.33 19.32
N LYS A 215 -5.21 8.86 20.16
CA LYS A 215 -5.57 10.29 20.11
C LYS A 215 -4.36 11.17 20.42
N ALA A 216 -3.57 10.83 21.43
CA ALA A 216 -2.36 11.55 21.79
C ALA A 216 -1.32 11.48 20.65
N LEU A 217 -1.11 10.31 20.06
CA LEU A 217 -0.17 10.13 18.96
C LEU A 217 -0.58 10.93 17.71
N VAL A 218 -1.86 10.96 17.37
CA VAL A 218 -2.38 11.78 16.28
C VAL A 218 -2.22 13.26 16.57
N ALA A 219 -2.47 13.69 17.83
CA ALA A 219 -2.30 15.09 18.24
C ALA A 219 -0.83 15.55 18.18
N VAL A 220 0.11 14.64 18.38
CA VAL A 220 1.56 14.94 18.26
C VAL A 220 2.03 14.88 16.82
N ALA A 221 1.54 13.93 16.03
CA ALA A 221 1.96 13.76 14.63
C ALA A 221 1.53 14.93 13.73
N LEU A 222 0.36 15.53 13.98
CA LEU A 222 -0.13 16.66 13.19
C LEU A 222 0.79 17.92 13.24
N PRO A 223 1.26 18.41 14.40
CA PRO A 223 2.16 19.55 14.43
C PRO A 223 3.55 19.23 13.87
N VAL A 224 4.06 17.99 14.02
CA VAL A 224 5.36 17.59 13.46
C VAL A 224 5.34 17.61 11.94
N SER A 225 4.28 17.14 11.30
CA SER A 225 4.15 17.22 9.84
C SER A 225 4.04 18.67 9.35
N TYR A 226 3.44 19.58 10.15
CA TYR A 226 3.35 21.00 9.81
C TYR A 226 4.72 21.70 9.88
N THR A 227 5.54 21.40 10.87
CA THR A 227 6.88 22.00 11.05
C THR A 227 7.86 21.55 9.96
N HIS A 228 7.76 20.31 9.48
CA HIS A 228 8.61 19.80 8.39
C HIS A 228 8.21 20.32 7.00
N LEU A 229 6.93 20.66 6.79
CA LEU A 229 6.47 21.27 5.54
C LEU A 229 6.79 22.76 5.42
N THR A 230 7.09 23.43 6.55
CA THR A 230 7.37 24.87 6.60
C THR A 230 8.85 25.21 6.74
N LEU A 231 9.76 24.22 6.69
CA LEU A 231 11.19 24.52 6.61
C LEU A 231 11.49 25.21 5.27
N PRO A 232 11.87 26.50 5.29
CA PRO A 232 12.29 27.17 4.06
C PRO A 232 13.55 26.46 3.59
N THR A 233 13.55 26.04 2.33
CA THR A 233 14.78 25.80 1.59
C THR A 233 15.61 27.07 1.68
N LYS A 234 16.56 27.16 2.61
CA LYS A 234 17.65 28.10 2.52
C LYS A 234 18.44 27.71 1.27
N LEU A 235 18.10 28.33 0.17
CA LEU A 235 19.00 28.54 -0.93
C LEU A 235 20.11 29.45 -0.37
N GLU A 236 21.19 28.84 0.05
CA GLU A 236 22.44 29.58 0.19
C GLU A 236 22.98 29.81 -1.23
N VAL A 237 23.06 31.07 -1.60
CA VAL A 237 23.74 31.64 -2.77
C VAL A 237 25.24 31.37 -2.67
#